data_eb34fd6e7b2ecd5c377b182b45f03b89
#
_entry.id   eb34fd6e7b2ecd5c377b182b45f03b89
#
_cell.length_a   1.000
_cell.length_b   1.000
_cell.length_c   1.000
_cell.angle_alpha   90.00
_cell.angle_beta   90.00
_cell.angle_gamma   90.00
#
_symmetry.space_group_name_H-M   'P 1'
#
loop_
_entity.id
_entity.type
_entity.pdbx_description
1 polymer ?
#
loop_
_entity_poly.entity_id
_entity_poly.type
_entity_poly.pdbx_seq_one_letter_code
_entity_poly.pdbx_strand_id
1 'polypeptide(L)'
;MAGAVAEAAPEMAGDMAIAIAESNPELAVEAAAAMAEANPAAAQMAAEGMMEAVPELAAEAANAMAAAAPEAAADIAGGMAMANPDAAAEIAGAMVEANPEMAGDIATGVAMSAPAAMEDVASTLIEANPEATATMAAVLAETAPGAADNMMN
;
A
#
# COMPACT_ATOMS: atom_id res chain seq x y z
N MET A 1 11.10 10.36 16.46
CA MET A 1 10.62 9.54 17.61
C MET A 1 9.76 8.36 17.12
N ALA A 2 8.86 8.56 16.15
CA ALA A 2 8.02 7.48 15.60
C ALA A 2 8.85 6.29 15.06
N GLY A 3 9.90 6.55 14.29
CA GLY A 3 10.79 5.49 13.78
C GLY A 3 11.47 4.68 14.88
N ALA A 4 11.94 5.31 15.97
CA ALA A 4 12.56 4.59 17.08
C ALA A 4 11.58 3.65 17.82
N VAL A 5 10.29 3.98 17.84
CA VAL A 5 9.28 3.10 18.41
C VAL A 5 8.99 1.93 17.44
N ALA A 6 8.92 2.19 16.14
CA ALA A 6 8.74 1.16 15.12
C ALA A 6 9.90 0.14 15.09
N GLU A 7 11.14 0.58 15.36
CA GLU A 7 12.27 -0.33 15.54
C GLU A 7 12.13 -1.22 16.78
N ALA A 8 11.68 -0.62 17.91
CA ALA A 8 11.62 -1.31 19.20
C ALA A 8 10.36 -2.18 19.35
N ALA A 9 9.24 -1.75 18.79
CA ALA A 9 7.93 -2.37 18.93
C ALA A 9 7.09 -2.17 17.65
N PRO A 10 7.38 -2.90 16.56
CA PRO A 10 6.68 -2.73 15.27
C PRO A 10 5.17 -2.96 15.38
N GLU A 11 4.73 -3.81 16.30
CA GLU A 11 3.32 -4.07 16.56
C GLU A 11 2.54 -2.85 17.07
N MET A 12 3.21 -1.81 17.54
CA MET A 12 2.58 -0.56 17.98
C MET A 12 2.48 0.49 16.87
N ALA A 13 3.01 0.20 15.67
CA ALA A 13 3.10 1.20 14.60
C ALA A 13 1.70 1.66 14.13
N GLY A 14 0.74 0.76 14.05
CA GLY A 14 -0.65 1.10 13.69
C GLY A 14 -1.30 2.02 14.72
N ASP A 15 -1.30 1.63 15.99
CA ASP A 15 -1.87 2.44 17.08
C ASP A 15 -1.21 3.82 17.16
N MET A 16 0.09 3.88 16.91
CA MET A 16 0.82 5.14 16.92
C MET A 16 0.48 6.00 15.70
N ALA A 17 0.32 5.41 14.51
CA ALA A 17 -0.13 6.13 13.33
C ALA A 17 -1.51 6.74 13.55
N ILE A 18 -2.45 5.98 14.11
CA ILE A 18 -3.80 6.45 14.47
C ILE A 18 -3.71 7.62 15.46
N ALA A 19 -2.99 7.46 16.56
CA ALA A 19 -2.87 8.50 17.60
C ALA A 19 -2.25 9.81 17.09
N ILE A 20 -1.26 9.71 16.20
CA ILE A 20 -0.66 10.90 15.57
C ILE A 20 -1.65 11.53 14.60
N ALA A 21 -2.33 10.71 13.78
CA ALA A 21 -3.29 11.19 12.78
C ALA A 21 -4.49 11.92 13.41
N GLU A 22 -5.01 11.42 14.52
CA GLU A 22 -6.06 12.09 15.30
C GLU A 22 -5.62 13.43 15.87
N SER A 23 -4.32 13.54 16.22
CA SER A 23 -3.77 14.75 16.84
C SER A 23 -3.31 15.77 15.79
N ASN A 24 -2.68 15.31 14.72
CA ASN A 24 -2.16 16.13 13.62
C ASN A 24 -2.01 15.28 12.34
N PRO A 25 -2.97 15.33 11.42
CA PRO A 25 -2.95 14.53 10.20
C PRO A 25 -1.72 14.74 9.30
N GLU A 26 -1.21 15.98 9.20
CA GLU A 26 -0.02 16.27 8.37
C GLU A 26 1.25 15.62 8.96
N LEU A 27 1.40 15.62 10.27
CA LEU A 27 2.51 14.94 10.94
C LEU A 27 2.38 13.42 10.88
N ALA A 28 1.18 12.90 10.72
CA ALA A 28 0.96 11.46 10.61
C ALA A 28 1.59 10.87 9.35
N VAL A 29 1.53 11.58 8.23
CA VAL A 29 2.19 11.18 6.97
C VAL A 29 3.70 11.07 7.15
N GLU A 30 4.33 12.10 7.74
CA GLU A 30 5.77 12.07 8.04
C GLU A 30 6.13 10.96 9.04
N ALA A 31 5.29 10.77 10.06
CA ALA A 31 5.51 9.74 11.07
C ALA A 31 5.39 8.33 10.48
N ALA A 32 4.40 8.08 9.63
CA ALA A 32 4.22 6.80 8.94
C ALA A 32 5.41 6.49 8.02
N ALA A 33 5.89 7.47 7.25
CA ALA A 33 7.09 7.32 6.43
C ALA A 33 8.33 7.00 7.28
N ALA A 34 8.53 7.70 8.40
CA ALA A 34 9.63 7.43 9.32
C ALA A 34 9.53 6.06 10.00
N MET A 35 8.32 5.56 10.24
CA MET A 35 8.12 4.20 10.77
C MET A 35 8.46 3.13 9.72
N ALA A 36 8.05 3.33 8.47
CA ALA A 36 8.36 2.42 7.38
C ALA A 36 9.88 2.37 7.09
N GLU A 37 10.55 3.54 7.07
CA GLU A 37 12.02 3.63 6.90
C GLU A 37 12.78 2.92 8.02
N ALA A 38 12.34 3.11 9.26
CA ALA A 38 13.00 2.51 10.42
C ALA A 38 12.81 0.99 10.51
N ASN A 39 11.63 0.50 10.12
CA ASN A 39 11.29 -0.91 10.15
C ASN A 39 10.25 -1.27 9.09
N PRO A 40 10.64 -1.87 7.97
CA PRO A 40 9.70 -2.30 6.93
C PRO A 40 8.57 -3.22 7.43
N ALA A 41 8.83 -4.03 8.46
CA ALA A 41 7.80 -4.88 9.06
C ALA A 41 6.70 -4.07 9.80
N ALA A 42 6.99 -2.84 10.19
CA ALA A 42 6.01 -1.92 10.78
C ALA A 42 5.19 -1.17 9.70
N ALA A 43 5.66 -1.18 8.46
CA ALA A 43 5.04 -0.41 7.37
C ALA A 43 3.59 -0.81 7.12
N GLN A 44 3.29 -2.11 7.12
CA GLN A 44 1.93 -2.61 6.95
C GLN A 44 0.99 -2.05 8.01
N MET A 45 1.35 -2.18 9.28
CA MET A 45 0.51 -1.71 10.40
C MET A 45 0.36 -0.20 10.42
N ALA A 46 1.43 0.54 10.09
CA ALA A 46 1.34 1.99 9.95
C ALA A 46 0.41 2.40 8.80
N ALA A 47 0.46 1.68 7.67
CA ALA A 47 -0.43 1.88 6.53
C ALA A 47 -1.90 1.62 6.87
N GLU A 48 -2.18 0.52 7.57
CA GLU A 48 -3.52 0.21 8.09
C GLU A 48 -4.04 1.32 9.01
N GLY A 49 -3.22 1.75 9.97
CA GLY A 49 -3.56 2.83 10.89
C GLY A 49 -3.82 4.18 10.20
N MET A 50 -3.04 4.52 9.19
CA MET A 50 -3.28 5.73 8.38
C MET A 50 -4.58 5.65 7.60
N MET A 51 -4.88 4.49 7.01
CA MET A 51 -6.13 4.28 6.27
C MET A 51 -7.36 4.33 7.17
N GLU A 52 -7.25 3.85 8.40
CA GLU A 52 -8.34 3.88 9.37
C GLU A 52 -8.59 5.30 9.92
N ALA A 53 -7.53 6.02 10.26
CA ALA A 53 -7.64 7.32 10.93
C ALA A 53 -7.91 8.48 9.96
N VAL A 54 -7.24 8.49 8.79
CA VAL A 54 -7.28 9.60 7.83
C VAL A 54 -7.29 9.08 6.38
N PRO A 55 -8.37 8.42 5.94
CA PRO A 55 -8.45 7.81 4.61
C PRO A 55 -8.20 8.82 3.47
N GLU A 56 -8.53 10.10 3.68
CA GLU A 56 -8.27 11.16 2.71
C GLU A 56 -6.77 11.45 2.47
N LEU A 57 -5.90 11.08 3.40
CA LEU A 57 -4.44 11.19 3.27
C LEU A 57 -3.78 9.85 2.96
N ALA A 58 -4.54 8.78 2.79
CA ALA A 58 -4.00 7.45 2.61
C ALA A 58 -3.08 7.31 1.39
N ALA A 59 -3.46 7.89 0.25
CA ALA A 59 -2.62 7.89 -0.95
C ALA A 59 -1.31 8.67 -0.74
N GLU A 60 -1.38 9.83 -0.07
CA GLU A 60 -0.19 10.62 0.27
C GLU A 60 0.71 9.88 1.24
N ALA A 61 0.14 9.26 2.27
CA ALA A 61 0.87 8.44 3.22
C ALA A 61 1.53 7.23 2.55
N ALA A 62 0.80 6.51 1.67
CA ALA A 62 1.33 5.39 0.90
C ALA A 62 2.54 5.79 0.07
N ASN A 63 2.46 6.91 -0.64
CA ASN A 63 3.55 7.43 -1.45
C ASN A 63 4.76 7.82 -0.60
N ALA A 64 4.54 8.52 0.51
CA ALA A 64 5.61 8.92 1.43
C ALA A 64 6.30 7.69 2.06
N MET A 65 5.52 6.70 2.49
CA MET A 65 6.04 5.45 3.05
C MET A 65 6.82 4.63 2.01
N ALA A 66 6.28 4.48 0.79
CA ALA A 66 6.93 3.75 -0.29
C ALA A 66 8.21 4.45 -0.80
N ALA A 67 8.25 5.79 -0.76
CA ALA A 67 9.48 6.54 -1.05
C ALA A 67 10.55 6.35 0.03
N ALA A 68 10.14 6.24 1.30
CA ALA A 68 11.05 6.03 2.43
C ALA A 68 11.54 4.57 2.52
N ALA A 69 10.67 3.59 2.20
CA ALA A 69 10.94 2.16 2.27
C ALA A 69 10.40 1.45 1.01
N PRO A 70 11.08 1.53 -0.14
CA PRO A 70 10.63 0.90 -1.38
C PRO A 70 10.42 -0.61 -1.29
N GLU A 71 11.24 -1.28 -0.49
CA GLU A 71 11.13 -2.72 -0.22
C GLU A 71 9.86 -3.12 0.53
N ALA A 72 9.19 -2.17 1.20
CA ALA A 72 7.93 -2.39 1.90
C ALA A 72 6.68 -2.07 1.05
N ALA A 73 6.83 -1.75 -0.23
CA ALA A 73 5.72 -1.33 -1.09
C ALA A 73 4.56 -2.34 -1.12
N ALA A 74 4.87 -3.65 -1.15
CA ALA A 74 3.86 -4.70 -1.06
C ALA A 74 3.10 -4.68 0.28
N ASP A 75 3.83 -4.55 1.39
CA ASP A 75 3.25 -4.52 2.74
C ASP A 75 2.39 -3.27 2.94
N ILE A 76 2.85 -2.12 2.45
CA ILE A 76 2.12 -0.84 2.50
C ILE A 76 0.81 -0.95 1.72
N ALA A 77 0.88 -1.37 0.45
CA ALA A 77 -0.30 -1.53 -0.39
C ALA A 77 -1.28 -2.58 0.17
N GLY A 78 -0.72 -3.69 0.66
CA GLY A 78 -1.49 -4.76 1.31
C GLY A 78 -2.20 -4.30 2.58
N GLY A 79 -1.52 -3.57 3.46
CA GLY A 79 -2.10 -3.03 4.70
C GLY A 79 -3.26 -2.07 4.41
N MET A 80 -3.07 -1.13 3.49
CA MET A 80 -4.15 -0.21 3.10
C MET A 80 -5.33 -0.92 2.45
N ALA A 81 -5.08 -1.88 1.56
CA ALA A 81 -6.12 -2.67 0.92
C ALA A 81 -6.89 -3.56 1.90
N MET A 82 -6.23 -4.04 2.95
CA MET A 82 -6.87 -4.81 4.02
C MET A 82 -7.77 -3.93 4.88
N ALA A 83 -7.33 -2.72 5.21
CA ALA A 83 -8.12 -1.77 5.99
C ALA A 83 -9.32 -1.21 5.19
N ASN A 84 -9.14 -0.94 3.89
CA ASN A 84 -10.21 -0.48 3.02
C ASN A 84 -10.05 -1.01 1.57
N PRO A 85 -10.66 -2.16 1.26
CA PRO A 85 -10.57 -2.75 -0.07
C PRO A 85 -11.14 -1.87 -1.20
N ASP A 86 -12.14 -1.03 -0.90
CA ASP A 86 -12.77 -0.14 -1.90
C ASP A 86 -11.83 0.99 -2.36
N ALA A 87 -10.88 1.41 -1.50
CA ALA A 87 -9.88 2.41 -1.83
C ALA A 87 -8.60 1.80 -2.43
N ALA A 88 -8.47 0.48 -2.45
CA ALA A 88 -7.24 -0.21 -2.86
C ALA A 88 -6.77 0.17 -4.27
N ALA A 89 -7.70 0.29 -5.22
CA ALA A 89 -7.37 0.64 -6.60
C ALA A 89 -6.82 2.07 -6.73
N GLU A 90 -7.45 3.04 -6.06
CA GLU A 90 -7.02 4.45 -6.05
C GLU A 90 -5.62 4.60 -5.45
N ILE A 91 -5.40 3.96 -4.28
CA ILE A 91 -4.12 4.03 -3.57
C ILE A 91 -3.02 3.34 -4.37
N ALA A 92 -3.28 2.15 -4.88
CA ALA A 92 -2.32 1.41 -5.71
C ALA A 92 -1.96 2.20 -6.98
N GLY A 93 -2.93 2.81 -7.64
CA GLY A 93 -2.71 3.70 -8.79
C GLY A 93 -1.80 4.87 -8.44
N ALA A 94 -2.09 5.59 -7.36
CA ALA A 94 -1.29 6.71 -6.89
C ALA A 94 0.17 6.30 -6.56
N MET A 95 0.36 5.13 -5.94
CA MET A 95 1.70 4.59 -5.66
C MET A 95 2.48 4.27 -6.94
N VAL A 96 1.83 3.69 -7.95
CA VAL A 96 2.46 3.36 -9.25
C VAL A 96 2.73 4.61 -10.08
N GLU A 97 1.87 5.61 -10.04
CA GLU A 97 2.15 6.91 -10.69
C GLU A 97 3.39 7.58 -10.11
N ALA A 98 3.57 7.50 -8.78
CA ALA A 98 4.75 8.03 -8.10
C ALA A 98 5.99 7.18 -8.36
N ASN A 99 5.86 5.86 -8.43
CA ASN A 99 6.96 4.94 -8.66
C ASN A 99 6.54 3.72 -9.51
N PRO A 100 6.62 3.81 -10.83
CA PRO A 100 6.17 2.76 -11.77
C PRO A 100 6.87 1.42 -11.60
N GLU A 101 8.10 1.40 -11.09
CA GLU A 101 8.89 0.17 -10.89
C GLU A 101 8.28 -0.75 -9.80
N MET A 102 7.49 -0.19 -8.88
CA MET A 102 6.85 -0.94 -7.79
C MET A 102 5.54 -1.62 -8.19
N ALA A 103 5.07 -1.49 -9.42
CA ALA A 103 3.76 -1.99 -9.84
C ALA A 103 3.53 -3.48 -9.51
N GLY A 104 4.57 -4.31 -9.68
CA GLY A 104 4.52 -5.74 -9.35
C GLY A 104 4.39 -6.03 -7.86
N ASP A 105 5.16 -5.32 -7.04
CA ASP A 105 5.16 -5.48 -5.58
C ASP A 105 3.83 -4.99 -5.00
N ILE A 106 3.34 -3.83 -5.46
CA ILE A 106 2.04 -3.26 -5.07
C ILE A 106 0.90 -4.24 -5.39
N ALA A 107 0.87 -4.75 -6.63
CA ALA A 107 -0.14 -5.74 -7.04
C ALA A 107 -0.08 -7.01 -6.19
N THR A 108 1.12 -7.50 -5.89
CA THR A 108 1.31 -8.69 -5.06
C THR A 108 0.79 -8.44 -3.64
N GLY A 109 1.10 -7.31 -3.04
CA GLY A 109 0.64 -6.94 -1.71
C GLY A 109 -0.89 -6.89 -1.63
N VAL A 110 -1.54 -6.22 -2.58
CA VAL A 110 -3.01 -6.18 -2.64
C VAL A 110 -3.61 -7.56 -2.90
N ALA A 111 -3.03 -8.35 -3.81
CA ALA A 111 -3.54 -9.69 -4.12
C ALA A 111 -3.52 -10.63 -2.90
N MET A 112 -2.52 -10.50 -2.05
CA MET A 112 -2.39 -11.30 -0.81
C MET A 112 -3.35 -10.83 0.28
N SER A 113 -3.61 -9.54 0.37
CA SER A 113 -4.38 -8.92 1.46
C SER A 113 -5.86 -8.72 1.12
N ALA A 114 -6.16 -8.31 -0.10
CA ALA A 114 -7.52 -8.03 -0.59
C ALA A 114 -7.74 -8.59 -2.00
N PRO A 115 -7.75 -9.92 -2.18
CA PRO A 115 -7.86 -10.54 -3.51
C PRO A 115 -9.14 -10.16 -4.26
N ALA A 116 -10.21 -9.78 -3.56
CA ALA A 116 -11.44 -9.31 -4.18
C ALA A 116 -11.30 -7.95 -4.89
N ALA A 117 -10.35 -7.11 -4.46
CA ALA A 117 -10.07 -5.81 -5.08
C ALA A 117 -9.14 -5.93 -6.33
N MET A 118 -8.58 -7.11 -6.59
CA MET A 118 -7.52 -7.26 -7.60
C MET A 118 -7.94 -6.92 -9.02
N GLU A 119 -9.21 -7.13 -9.39
CA GLU A 119 -9.68 -6.81 -10.75
C GLU A 119 -9.62 -5.29 -11.00
N ASP A 120 -10.11 -4.50 -10.04
CA ASP A 120 -10.09 -3.04 -10.11
C ASP A 120 -8.66 -2.51 -9.99
N VAL A 121 -7.87 -3.05 -9.06
CA VAL A 121 -6.47 -2.69 -8.88
C VAL A 121 -5.65 -2.98 -10.14
N ALA A 122 -5.77 -4.16 -10.74
CA ALA A 122 -5.05 -4.51 -11.95
C ALA A 122 -5.39 -3.57 -13.12
N SER A 123 -6.66 -3.24 -13.29
CA SER A 123 -7.11 -2.29 -14.31
C SER A 123 -6.46 -0.91 -14.10
N THR A 124 -6.51 -0.39 -12.87
CA THR A 124 -5.92 0.91 -12.51
C THR A 124 -4.40 0.92 -12.69
N LEU A 125 -3.71 -0.16 -12.29
CA LEU A 125 -2.26 -0.25 -12.44
C LEU A 125 -1.81 -0.31 -13.90
N ILE A 126 -2.58 -0.97 -14.76
CA ILE A 126 -2.30 -1.01 -16.21
C ILE A 126 -2.56 0.36 -16.86
N GLU A 127 -3.59 1.08 -16.42
CA GLU A 127 -3.85 2.46 -16.87
C GLU A 127 -2.73 3.41 -16.45
N ALA A 128 -2.27 3.30 -15.19
CA ALA A 128 -1.18 4.11 -14.65
C ALA A 128 0.18 3.76 -15.28
N ASN A 129 0.43 2.48 -15.52
CA ASN A 129 1.66 1.98 -16.13
C ASN A 129 1.40 0.83 -17.11
N PRO A 130 1.17 1.12 -18.41
CA PRO A 130 0.92 0.08 -19.42
C PRO A 130 2.05 -0.95 -19.57
N GLU A 131 3.30 -0.59 -19.23
CA GLU A 131 4.44 -1.51 -19.28
C GLU A 131 4.34 -2.61 -18.22
N ALA A 132 3.58 -2.38 -17.14
CA ALA A 132 3.34 -3.36 -16.09
C ALA A 132 2.34 -4.47 -16.47
N THR A 133 1.71 -4.41 -17.65
CA THR A 133 0.66 -5.37 -18.08
C THR A 133 1.12 -6.83 -17.95
N ALA A 134 2.35 -7.14 -18.36
CA ALA A 134 2.89 -8.50 -18.28
C ALA A 134 3.08 -8.96 -16.82
N THR A 135 3.52 -8.05 -15.95
CA THR A 135 3.68 -8.31 -14.51
C THR A 135 2.32 -8.51 -13.85
N MET A 136 1.33 -7.67 -14.20
CA MET A 136 -0.04 -7.81 -13.70
C MET A 136 -0.66 -9.14 -14.10
N ALA A 137 -0.51 -9.53 -15.37
CA ALA A 137 -1.00 -10.83 -15.84
C ALA A 137 -0.37 -12.00 -15.07
N ALA A 138 0.93 -11.93 -14.75
CA ALA A 138 1.60 -12.95 -13.96
C ALA A 138 1.07 -13.00 -12.51
N VAL A 139 0.93 -11.85 -11.85
CA VAL A 139 0.39 -11.78 -10.48
C VAL A 139 -1.05 -12.32 -10.44
N LEU A 140 -1.90 -11.92 -11.39
CA LEU A 140 -3.28 -12.40 -11.47
C LEU A 140 -3.36 -13.91 -11.74
N ALA A 141 -2.49 -14.45 -12.58
CA ALA A 141 -2.45 -15.88 -12.85
C ALA A 141 -2.11 -16.71 -11.61
N GLU A 142 -1.28 -16.16 -10.73
CA GLU A 142 -0.89 -16.82 -9.46
C GLU A 142 -1.93 -16.65 -8.36
N THR A 143 -2.55 -15.46 -8.24
CA THR A 143 -3.39 -15.09 -7.11
C THR A 143 -4.89 -15.14 -7.40
N ALA A 144 -5.29 -14.84 -8.61
CA ALA A 144 -6.70 -14.77 -9.05
C ALA A 144 -6.86 -15.29 -10.49
N PRO A 145 -6.68 -16.59 -10.76
CA PRO A 145 -6.66 -17.14 -12.12
C PRO A 145 -7.92 -16.86 -12.94
N GLY A 146 -9.07 -16.68 -12.28
CA GLY A 146 -10.33 -16.29 -12.95
C GLY A 146 -10.34 -14.85 -13.50
N ALA A 147 -9.61 -13.94 -12.88
CA ALA A 147 -9.49 -12.55 -13.33
C ALA A 147 -8.50 -12.41 -14.49
N ALA A 148 -7.48 -13.27 -14.56
CA ALA A 148 -6.51 -13.28 -15.66
C ALA A 148 -7.16 -13.60 -17.02
N ASP A 149 -8.17 -14.46 -17.04
CA ASP A 149 -8.91 -14.82 -18.26
C ASP A 149 -9.75 -13.65 -18.82
N ASN A 150 -10.25 -12.78 -17.95
CA ASN A 150 -11.03 -11.61 -18.35
C ASN A 150 -10.16 -10.51 -18.98
N MET A 151 -8.89 -10.40 -18.59
CA MET A 151 -7.97 -9.38 -19.13
C MET A 151 -7.41 -9.73 -20.51
N MET A 152 -7.46 -11.00 -20.91
CA MET A 152 -6.92 -11.46 -22.20
C MET A 152 -7.96 -11.49 -23.33
N ASN A 153 -9.22 -11.13 -23.07
CA ASN A 153 -10.32 -11.06 -24.04
C ASN A 153 -10.73 -9.61 -24.33
#